data_801ff44609a839f058639a7134de181e
#
_entry.id   801ff44609a839f058639a7134de181e
#
_cell.length_a   1.000
_cell.length_b   1.000
_cell.length_c   1.000
_cell.angle_alpha   90.00
_cell.angle_beta   90.00
_cell.angle_gamma   90.00
#
_symmetry.space_group_name_H-M   'P 1'
#
loop_
_entity.id
_entity.type
_entity.pdbx_description
1 polymer ?
#
loop_
_entity_poly.entity_id
_entity_poly.type
_entity_poly.pdbx_seq_one_letter_code
_entity_poly.pdbx_strand_id
1 'polypeptide(L)'
;MSSDEIIFERRDGLGIVRLNRPKALNTLSLGMYRRFVPQLVAWGDDPAVHAIVVMGEGGRAFCAGGDVRAIYDARQRAGNDTADFFREEYSLIAHVHRFPKPYIALMNGIVMGGGAGISVNGSHRVATEKTLFAMPEVQIGLFPDVGASRFLNLCPGRLGLYLALTGRRINAVDALYGKFATHYVPSDRLPALVDALATLSWQAGRARAQIDATLARFATDPGASALAAIQPDIDRIFAAPSVDEILAALAREPAAWAKEAHAATVRASPSSLKITFRQLALGRGMNVEAALTLEYRLTQHVLAADDFFEGIRAALVDKDNAPRWRPDNLAGVTKKAVDGYFAPLGAHELTFD
;
A
#
# COMPACT_ATOMS: atom_id res chain seq x y z
N MET A 1 17.72 -13.86 21.16
CA MET A 1 16.37 -14.46 20.93
C MET A 1 15.69 -13.55 19.92
N SER A 2 15.52 -13.98 18.68
CA SER A 2 14.74 -13.23 17.70
C SER A 2 13.31 -13.24 18.21
N SER A 3 12.79 -12.09 18.67
CA SER A 3 11.36 -11.94 18.89
C SER A 3 10.67 -12.29 17.57
N ASP A 4 9.62 -13.10 17.59
CA ASP A 4 8.87 -13.44 16.40
C ASP A 4 8.33 -12.14 15.76
N GLU A 5 8.90 -11.74 14.62
CA GLU A 5 8.52 -10.51 13.90
C GLU A 5 7.07 -10.56 13.38
N ILE A 6 6.55 -11.77 13.17
CA ILE A 6 5.16 -12.05 12.83
C ILE A 6 4.68 -13.22 13.70
N ILE A 7 3.52 -13.05 14.32
CA ILE A 7 2.93 -14.03 15.24
C ILE A 7 1.62 -14.52 14.64
N PHE A 8 1.44 -15.84 14.63
CA PHE A 8 0.22 -16.50 14.20
C PHE A 8 -0.46 -17.13 15.39
N GLU A 9 -1.71 -16.78 15.62
CA GLU A 9 -2.55 -17.28 16.70
C GLU A 9 -3.85 -17.80 16.11
N ARG A 10 -4.43 -18.85 16.70
CA ARG A 10 -5.80 -19.27 16.40
C ARG A 10 -6.65 -19.15 17.67
N ARG A 11 -7.75 -18.44 17.56
CA ARG A 11 -8.78 -18.37 18.60
C ARG A 11 -10.08 -18.91 18.02
N ASP A 12 -10.42 -20.14 18.40
CA ASP A 12 -11.54 -20.89 17.81
C ASP A 12 -11.47 -20.93 16.27
N GLY A 13 -12.44 -20.39 15.59
CA GLY A 13 -12.47 -20.32 14.11
C GLY A 13 -11.81 -19.10 13.49
N LEU A 14 -11.12 -18.26 14.28
CA LEU A 14 -10.47 -17.04 13.82
C LEU A 14 -8.95 -17.21 13.81
N GLY A 15 -8.32 -17.08 12.64
CA GLY A 15 -6.88 -16.91 12.52
C GLY A 15 -6.51 -15.44 12.81
N ILE A 16 -5.49 -15.20 13.61
CA ILE A 16 -5.00 -13.86 13.96
C ILE A 16 -3.54 -13.75 13.58
N VAL A 17 -3.23 -12.74 12.76
CA VAL A 17 -1.87 -12.38 12.38
C VAL A 17 -1.51 -11.08 13.07
N ARG A 18 -0.43 -11.10 13.86
CA ARG A 18 0.13 -9.92 14.51
C ARG A 18 1.46 -9.57 13.88
N LEU A 19 1.53 -8.38 13.29
CA LEU A 19 2.80 -7.80 12.83
C LEU A 19 3.52 -7.26 14.06
N ASN A 20 4.69 -7.82 14.41
CA ASN A 20 5.31 -7.61 15.71
C ASN A 20 6.72 -6.99 15.59
N ARG A 21 6.81 -5.89 14.85
CA ARG A 21 8.00 -5.04 14.77
C ARG A 21 7.66 -3.58 15.16
N PRO A 22 7.08 -3.31 16.35
CA PRO A 22 6.54 -1.99 16.68
C PRO A 22 7.61 -0.88 16.66
N LYS A 23 8.88 -1.18 16.96
CA LYS A 23 9.99 -0.22 16.87
C LYS A 23 10.29 0.19 15.42
N ALA A 24 10.03 -0.68 14.45
CA ALA A 24 10.15 -0.43 13.01
C ALA A 24 8.78 -0.13 12.35
N LEU A 25 7.77 0.33 13.12
CA LEU A 25 6.42 0.60 12.63
C LEU A 25 5.80 -0.57 11.87
N ASN A 26 6.10 -1.79 12.29
CA ASN A 26 5.63 -3.05 11.71
C ASN A 26 5.95 -3.23 10.22
N THR A 27 7.07 -2.66 9.74
CA THR A 27 7.54 -2.90 8.37
C THR A 27 7.80 -4.38 8.14
N LEU A 28 7.45 -4.84 6.93
CA LEU A 28 7.52 -6.25 6.55
C LEU A 28 8.93 -6.62 6.09
N SER A 29 9.56 -7.56 6.77
CA SER A 29 10.83 -8.14 6.36
C SER A 29 10.63 -9.29 5.38
N LEU A 30 11.67 -9.66 4.62
CA LEU A 30 11.66 -10.84 3.75
C LEU A 30 11.30 -12.11 4.54
N GLY A 31 11.78 -12.23 5.77
CA GLY A 31 11.44 -13.34 6.67
C GLY A 31 9.96 -13.39 7.03
N MET A 32 9.30 -12.22 7.20
CA MET A 32 7.87 -12.16 7.43
C MET A 32 7.08 -12.62 6.21
N TYR A 33 7.42 -12.19 4.99
CA TYR A 33 6.76 -12.64 3.75
C TYR A 33 6.83 -14.18 3.62
N ARG A 34 8.02 -14.76 3.78
CA ARG A 34 8.26 -16.20 3.67
C ARG A 34 7.52 -17.04 4.72
N ARG A 35 7.13 -16.45 5.84
CA ARG A 35 6.29 -17.10 6.88
C ARG A 35 4.81 -16.86 6.65
N PHE A 36 4.42 -15.72 6.09
CA PHE A 36 3.02 -15.33 5.99
C PHE A 36 2.29 -16.14 4.91
N VAL A 37 2.87 -16.29 3.72
CA VAL A 37 2.23 -17.04 2.61
C VAL A 37 1.90 -18.48 3.00
N PRO A 38 2.85 -19.30 3.52
CA PRO A 38 2.52 -20.66 3.95
C PRO A 38 1.42 -20.74 5.00
N GLN A 39 1.38 -19.77 5.93
CA GLN A 39 0.33 -19.73 6.95
C GLN A 39 -1.03 -19.39 6.36
N LEU A 40 -1.10 -18.46 5.37
CA LEU A 40 -2.35 -18.17 4.67
C LEU A 40 -2.87 -19.40 3.92
N VAL A 41 -1.99 -20.10 3.20
CA VAL A 41 -2.34 -21.35 2.51
C VAL A 41 -2.90 -22.37 3.50
N ALA A 42 -2.17 -22.64 4.58
CA ALA A 42 -2.61 -23.60 5.60
C ALA A 42 -3.98 -23.23 6.20
N TRP A 43 -4.22 -21.94 6.48
CA TRP A 43 -5.52 -21.49 7.00
C TRP A 43 -6.61 -21.42 5.93
N GLY A 44 -6.23 -21.23 4.68
CA GLY A 44 -7.14 -21.31 3.54
C GLY A 44 -7.78 -22.70 3.44
N ASP A 45 -6.97 -23.73 3.63
CA ASP A 45 -7.36 -25.15 3.51
C ASP A 45 -7.97 -25.72 4.81
N ASP A 46 -7.67 -25.14 5.99
CA ASP A 46 -8.16 -25.64 7.28
C ASP A 46 -9.66 -25.33 7.47
N PRO A 47 -10.58 -26.33 7.44
CA PRO A 47 -12.01 -26.12 7.63
C PRO A 47 -12.37 -25.55 9.01
N ALA A 48 -11.49 -25.63 9.99
CA ALA A 48 -11.70 -25.08 11.32
C ALA A 48 -11.34 -23.59 11.42
N VAL A 49 -10.77 -22.99 10.37
CA VAL A 49 -10.55 -21.53 10.26
C VAL A 49 -11.59 -20.96 9.33
N HIS A 50 -12.34 -19.99 9.79
CA HIS A 50 -13.46 -19.38 9.04
C HIS A 50 -13.15 -17.96 8.55
N ALA A 51 -12.21 -17.27 9.20
CA ALA A 51 -11.79 -15.93 8.85
C ALA A 51 -10.39 -15.63 9.39
N ILE A 52 -9.77 -14.56 8.88
CA ILE A 52 -8.48 -14.06 9.36
C ILE A 52 -8.60 -12.59 9.76
N VAL A 53 -7.97 -12.24 10.87
CA VAL A 53 -7.74 -10.85 11.29
C VAL A 53 -6.24 -10.57 11.23
N VAL A 54 -5.85 -9.45 10.62
CA VAL A 54 -4.46 -8.95 10.61
C VAL A 54 -4.40 -7.61 11.32
N MET A 55 -3.42 -7.47 12.23
CA MET A 55 -3.25 -6.27 13.04
C MET A 55 -1.77 -6.00 13.33
N GLY A 56 -1.46 -4.74 13.60
CA GLY A 56 -0.11 -4.31 14.00
C GLY A 56 0.00 -4.16 15.52
N GLU A 57 1.12 -4.60 16.09
CA GLU A 57 1.44 -4.42 17.50
C GLU A 57 1.97 -3.00 17.80
N GLY A 58 1.84 -2.56 19.06
CA GLY A 58 2.39 -1.30 19.56
C GLY A 58 1.57 -0.04 19.31
N GLY A 59 0.42 -0.14 18.62
CA GLY A 59 -0.60 0.92 18.49
C GLY A 59 -0.22 2.17 17.67
N ARG A 60 1.02 2.26 17.14
CA ARG A 60 1.49 3.40 16.32
C ARG A 60 1.25 3.18 14.82
N ALA A 61 1.36 1.96 14.38
CA ALA A 61 1.22 1.59 12.98
C ALA A 61 0.54 0.22 12.85
N PHE A 62 -0.30 0.09 11.86
CA PHE A 62 -0.66 -1.19 11.31
C PHE A 62 0.57 -1.79 10.61
N CYS A 63 1.05 -1.11 9.54
CA CYS A 63 2.28 -1.43 8.84
C CYS A 63 2.73 -0.24 7.98
N ALA A 64 3.97 0.19 8.13
CA ALA A 64 4.53 1.33 7.40
C ALA A 64 5.19 0.95 6.06
N GLY A 65 5.00 -0.27 5.56
CA GLY A 65 5.51 -0.75 4.28
C GLY A 65 6.49 -1.90 4.39
N GLY A 66 7.19 -2.18 3.31
CA GLY A 66 8.31 -3.12 3.27
C GLY A 66 9.55 -2.56 3.98
N ASP A 67 10.45 -3.43 4.41
CA ASP A 67 11.74 -3.04 5.01
C ASP A 67 12.74 -2.61 3.92
N VAL A 68 12.46 -1.44 3.30
CA VAL A 68 13.30 -0.89 2.22
C VAL A 68 14.72 -0.53 2.70
N ARG A 69 14.92 -0.34 4.02
CA ARG A 69 16.25 -0.16 4.58
C ARG A 69 17.07 -1.44 4.41
N ALA A 70 16.49 -2.62 4.61
CA ALA A 70 17.15 -3.89 4.36
C ALA A 70 17.53 -4.06 2.88
N ILE A 71 16.71 -3.57 1.94
CA ILE A 71 17.01 -3.56 0.49
C ILE A 71 18.24 -2.68 0.21
N TYR A 72 18.28 -1.48 0.79
CA TYR A 72 19.45 -0.58 0.66
C TYR A 72 20.71 -1.25 1.18
N ASP A 73 20.68 -1.82 2.37
CA ASP A 73 21.82 -2.48 3.00
C ASP A 73 22.25 -3.75 2.21
N ALA A 74 21.33 -4.46 1.57
CA ALA A 74 21.62 -5.61 0.71
C ALA A 74 22.38 -5.20 -0.57
N ARG A 75 21.99 -4.09 -1.22
CA ARG A 75 22.73 -3.55 -2.38
C ARG A 75 24.18 -3.22 -2.03
N GLN A 76 24.42 -2.62 -0.85
CA GLN A 76 25.77 -2.28 -0.41
C GLN A 76 26.66 -3.53 -0.21
N ARG A 77 26.07 -4.68 0.05
CA ARG A 77 26.75 -5.96 0.25
C ARG A 77 26.88 -6.82 -1.02
N ALA A 78 26.48 -6.28 -2.18
CA ALA A 78 26.42 -7.00 -3.45
C ALA A 78 25.55 -8.30 -3.39
N GLY A 79 24.51 -8.30 -2.57
CA GLY A 79 23.57 -9.41 -2.41
C GLY A 79 22.45 -9.41 -3.45
N ASN A 80 21.99 -10.61 -3.84
CA ASN A 80 20.87 -10.79 -4.80
C ASN A 80 19.48 -10.71 -4.16
N ASP A 81 19.36 -10.45 -2.86
CA ASP A 81 18.11 -10.56 -2.09
C ASP A 81 17.06 -9.47 -2.43
N THR A 82 17.44 -8.46 -3.23
CA THR A 82 16.53 -7.34 -3.54
C THR A 82 15.41 -7.74 -4.49
N ALA A 83 15.70 -8.57 -5.49
CA ALA A 83 14.69 -9.07 -6.44
C ALA A 83 13.71 -10.03 -5.75
N ASP A 84 14.22 -10.89 -4.87
CA ASP A 84 13.41 -11.83 -4.08
C ASP A 84 12.44 -11.10 -3.17
N PHE A 85 12.85 -9.96 -2.59
CA PHE A 85 12.00 -9.18 -1.70
C PHE A 85 10.66 -8.81 -2.37
N PHE A 86 10.69 -8.18 -3.53
CA PHE A 86 9.47 -7.78 -4.24
C PHE A 86 8.69 -8.98 -4.79
N ARG A 87 9.37 -10.05 -5.18
CA ARG A 87 8.71 -11.29 -5.61
C ARG A 87 7.88 -11.91 -4.47
N GLU A 88 8.46 -12.02 -3.29
CA GLU A 88 7.78 -12.57 -2.10
C GLU A 88 6.67 -11.63 -1.62
N GLU A 89 6.90 -10.31 -1.63
CA GLU A 89 5.88 -9.31 -1.29
C GLU A 89 4.67 -9.44 -2.22
N TYR A 90 4.89 -9.42 -3.53
CA TYR A 90 3.78 -9.45 -4.49
C TYR A 90 3.09 -10.81 -4.53
N SER A 91 3.80 -11.89 -4.26
CA SER A 91 3.20 -13.20 -4.02
C SER A 91 2.24 -13.15 -2.83
N LEU A 92 2.66 -12.58 -1.71
CA LEU A 92 1.77 -12.39 -0.54
C LEU A 92 0.53 -11.58 -0.89
N ILE A 93 0.67 -10.46 -1.62
CA ILE A 93 -0.46 -9.62 -2.03
C ILE A 93 -1.47 -10.41 -2.88
N ALA A 94 -0.98 -11.22 -3.82
CA ALA A 94 -1.84 -12.09 -4.63
C ALA A 94 -2.58 -13.12 -3.76
N HIS A 95 -1.91 -13.73 -2.78
CA HIS A 95 -2.55 -14.65 -1.83
C HIS A 95 -3.59 -13.96 -0.96
N VAL A 96 -3.34 -12.73 -0.48
CA VAL A 96 -4.33 -11.94 0.27
C VAL A 96 -5.56 -11.68 -0.59
N HIS A 97 -5.36 -11.29 -1.86
CA HIS A 97 -6.47 -11.02 -2.77
C HIS A 97 -7.31 -12.26 -3.08
N ARG A 98 -6.63 -13.40 -3.32
CA ARG A 98 -7.28 -14.69 -3.67
C ARG A 98 -7.78 -15.45 -2.44
N PHE A 99 -7.53 -14.96 -1.22
CA PHE A 99 -7.81 -15.71 0.00
C PHE A 99 -9.29 -16.14 0.04
N PRO A 100 -9.59 -17.46 0.18
CA PRO A 100 -10.93 -17.99 -0.02
C PRO A 100 -11.91 -17.66 1.11
N LYS A 101 -11.39 -17.12 2.23
CA LYS A 101 -12.17 -16.78 3.43
C LYS A 101 -12.10 -15.28 3.70
N PRO A 102 -12.99 -14.71 4.52
CA PRO A 102 -12.87 -13.32 4.93
C PRO A 102 -11.51 -13.00 5.53
N TYR A 103 -10.87 -11.94 5.00
CA TYR A 103 -9.61 -11.38 5.45
C TYR A 103 -9.87 -9.95 5.94
N ILE A 104 -9.64 -9.72 7.22
CA ILE A 104 -9.99 -8.47 7.92
C ILE A 104 -8.71 -7.77 8.34
N ALA A 105 -8.40 -6.62 7.74
CA ALA A 105 -7.27 -5.79 8.15
C ALA A 105 -7.73 -4.71 9.13
N LEU A 106 -7.20 -4.71 10.35
CA LEU A 106 -7.43 -3.67 11.35
C LEU A 106 -6.39 -2.56 11.19
N MET A 107 -6.69 -1.57 10.37
CA MET A 107 -5.81 -0.50 9.91
C MET A 107 -5.61 0.58 11.01
N ASN A 108 -5.20 0.17 12.21
CA ASN A 108 -5.03 1.05 13.36
C ASN A 108 -3.64 1.72 13.36
N GLY A 109 -3.56 3.00 13.04
CA GLY A 109 -2.32 3.76 12.92
C GLY A 109 -1.84 3.89 11.46
N ILE A 110 -0.52 3.96 11.25
CA ILE A 110 0.12 4.15 9.94
C ILE A 110 -0.11 2.94 9.03
N VAL A 111 -0.51 3.20 7.77
CA VAL A 111 -0.73 2.21 6.69
C VAL A 111 -0.10 2.75 5.42
N MET A 112 1.06 2.23 5.03
CA MET A 112 1.80 2.72 3.86
C MET A 112 2.46 1.58 3.09
N GLY A 113 2.70 1.74 1.79
CA GLY A 113 3.43 0.79 0.95
C GLY A 113 2.93 -0.64 1.09
N GLY A 114 3.80 -1.61 1.43
CA GLY A 114 3.41 -3.00 1.68
C GLY A 114 2.27 -3.16 2.71
N GLY A 115 2.15 -2.23 3.68
CA GLY A 115 1.02 -2.20 4.61
C GLY A 115 -0.32 -1.89 3.92
N ALA A 116 -0.32 -1.01 2.91
CA ALA A 116 -1.47 -0.81 2.04
C ALA A 116 -1.75 -2.09 1.24
N GLY A 117 -0.71 -2.75 0.72
CA GLY A 117 -0.83 -4.00 -0.03
C GLY A 117 -1.55 -5.10 0.73
N ILE A 118 -1.11 -5.41 1.95
CA ILE A 118 -1.71 -6.46 2.79
C ILE A 118 -3.04 -6.05 3.42
N SER A 119 -3.47 -4.79 3.30
CA SER A 119 -4.78 -4.34 3.79
C SER A 119 -5.78 -4.12 2.68
N VAL A 120 -5.46 -3.29 1.66
CA VAL A 120 -6.41 -2.87 0.62
C VAL A 120 -6.87 -4.04 -0.25
N ASN A 121 -6.03 -5.05 -0.43
CA ASN A 121 -6.38 -6.26 -1.18
C ASN A 121 -7.21 -7.27 -0.37
N GLY A 122 -7.37 -7.08 0.95
CA GLY A 122 -8.24 -7.87 1.79
C GLY A 122 -9.73 -7.53 1.63
N SER A 123 -10.61 -8.44 2.09
CA SER A 123 -12.06 -8.30 1.92
C SER A 123 -12.68 -7.23 2.83
N HIS A 124 -12.18 -7.08 4.06
CA HIS A 124 -12.67 -6.11 5.05
C HIS A 124 -11.50 -5.27 5.56
N ARG A 125 -11.66 -3.97 5.51
CA ARG A 125 -10.62 -2.99 5.85
C ARG A 125 -11.20 -2.02 6.87
N VAL A 126 -10.79 -2.20 8.13
CA VAL A 126 -11.32 -1.46 9.26
C VAL A 126 -10.37 -0.33 9.62
N ALA A 127 -10.75 0.91 9.33
CA ALA A 127 -10.02 2.11 9.72
C ALA A 127 -10.46 2.59 11.12
N THR A 128 -9.58 3.33 11.77
CA THR A 128 -9.84 3.96 13.09
C THR A 128 -9.49 5.45 13.02
N GLU A 129 -9.77 6.21 14.08
CA GLU A 129 -9.35 7.62 14.18
C GLU A 129 -7.81 7.80 14.11
N LYS A 130 -7.05 6.73 14.33
CA LYS A 130 -5.58 6.73 14.25
C LYS A 130 -5.06 6.40 12.86
N THR A 131 -5.93 5.96 11.94
CA THR A 131 -5.51 5.57 10.59
C THR A 131 -4.90 6.75 9.85
N LEU A 132 -3.68 6.52 9.35
CA LEU A 132 -2.95 7.43 8.50
C LEU A 132 -2.47 6.65 7.27
N PHE A 133 -3.22 6.75 6.18
CA PHE A 133 -2.94 6.03 4.94
C PHE A 133 -2.17 6.90 3.96
N ALA A 134 -1.17 6.34 3.27
CA ALA A 134 -0.50 6.97 2.14
C ALA A 134 0.20 5.95 1.24
N MET A 135 0.45 6.36 -0.01
CA MET A 135 1.37 5.72 -0.95
C MET A 135 2.45 6.76 -1.32
N PRO A 136 3.50 6.91 -0.47
CA PRO A 136 4.48 8.00 -0.61
C PRO A 136 5.70 7.60 -1.47
N GLU A 137 5.64 6.55 -2.25
CA GLU A 137 6.75 5.90 -2.94
C GLU A 137 7.51 6.85 -3.87
N VAL A 138 6.82 7.78 -4.53
CA VAL A 138 7.47 8.80 -5.39
C VAL A 138 8.44 9.70 -4.62
N GLN A 139 8.27 9.82 -3.30
CA GLN A 139 9.16 10.61 -2.43
C GLN A 139 10.47 9.89 -2.11
N ILE A 140 10.56 8.60 -2.40
CA ILE A 140 11.77 7.78 -2.21
C ILE A 140 12.28 7.17 -3.51
N GLY A 141 11.88 7.72 -4.67
CA GLY A 141 12.38 7.24 -5.97
C GLY A 141 11.79 5.91 -6.43
N LEU A 142 10.65 5.49 -5.84
CA LEU A 142 9.86 4.34 -6.25
C LEU A 142 8.55 4.85 -6.88
N PHE A 143 7.59 4.01 -7.11
CA PHE A 143 6.23 4.29 -7.56
C PHE A 143 5.26 3.54 -6.64
N PRO A 144 3.99 3.95 -6.50
CA PRO A 144 2.98 3.18 -5.78
C PRO A 144 2.82 1.79 -6.38
N ASP A 145 3.14 0.75 -5.61
CA ASP A 145 3.14 -0.66 -5.99
C ASP A 145 2.10 -1.47 -5.21
N VAL A 146 2.32 -2.74 -4.96
CA VAL A 146 1.49 -3.65 -4.15
C VAL A 146 0.02 -3.75 -4.59
N GLY A 147 -0.22 -3.65 -5.91
CA GLY A 147 -1.55 -3.63 -6.52
C GLY A 147 -2.11 -2.21 -6.73
N ALA A 148 -1.30 -1.16 -6.51
CA ALA A 148 -1.72 0.24 -6.64
C ALA A 148 -2.13 0.61 -8.06
N SER A 149 -1.53 0.00 -9.08
CA SER A 149 -1.97 0.14 -10.47
C SER A 149 -3.47 -0.13 -10.63
N ARG A 150 -4.03 -0.99 -9.80
CA ARG A 150 -5.46 -1.30 -9.77
C ARG A 150 -6.21 -0.47 -8.73
N PHE A 151 -5.84 -0.55 -7.43
CA PHE A 151 -6.69 0.00 -6.37
C PHE A 151 -6.75 1.53 -6.39
N LEU A 152 -5.71 2.24 -6.84
CA LEU A 152 -5.77 3.69 -7.04
C LEU A 152 -6.71 4.09 -8.19
N ASN A 153 -6.87 3.25 -9.20
CA ASN A 153 -7.84 3.45 -10.28
C ASN A 153 -9.30 3.14 -9.86
N LEU A 154 -9.53 2.57 -8.67
CA LEU A 154 -10.87 2.37 -8.11
C LEU A 154 -11.35 3.57 -7.27
N CYS A 155 -10.48 4.54 -7.01
CA CYS A 155 -10.83 5.77 -6.34
C CYS A 155 -11.83 6.61 -7.17
N PRO A 156 -12.60 7.50 -6.55
CA PRO A 156 -13.41 8.47 -7.27
C PRO A 156 -12.57 9.36 -8.20
N GLY A 157 -13.04 9.56 -9.43
CA GLY A 157 -12.45 10.47 -10.40
C GLY A 157 -10.94 10.32 -10.58
N ARG A 158 -10.18 11.39 -10.31
CA ARG A 158 -8.72 11.45 -10.38
C ARG A 158 -8.03 11.38 -9.03
N LEU A 159 -8.76 11.07 -7.97
CA LEU A 159 -8.22 11.01 -6.60
C LEU A 159 -7.01 10.07 -6.49
N GLY A 160 -7.08 8.90 -7.10
CA GLY A 160 -5.97 7.95 -7.05
C GLY A 160 -4.68 8.51 -7.67
N LEU A 161 -4.78 9.19 -8.82
CA LEU A 161 -3.62 9.84 -9.46
C LEU A 161 -3.07 10.98 -8.59
N TYR A 162 -3.95 11.79 -7.99
CA TYR A 162 -3.56 12.83 -7.05
C TYR A 162 -2.76 12.26 -5.87
N LEU A 163 -3.28 11.22 -5.20
CA LEU A 163 -2.62 10.59 -4.07
C LEU A 163 -1.28 9.94 -4.47
N ALA A 164 -1.23 9.30 -5.64
CA ALA A 164 -0.03 8.64 -6.16
C ALA A 164 1.12 9.62 -6.46
N LEU A 165 0.81 10.77 -7.07
CA LEU A 165 1.84 11.75 -7.46
C LEU A 165 2.29 12.63 -6.28
N THR A 166 1.43 12.83 -5.27
CA THR A 166 1.74 13.69 -4.13
C THR A 166 2.25 12.94 -2.91
N GLY A 167 1.96 11.64 -2.79
CA GLY A 167 2.21 10.86 -1.57
C GLY A 167 1.43 11.39 -0.35
N ARG A 168 0.33 12.12 -0.59
CA ARG A 168 -0.46 12.74 0.49
C ARG A 168 -0.94 11.70 1.48
N ARG A 169 -0.75 12.02 2.76
CA ARG A 169 -1.32 11.25 3.87
C ARG A 169 -2.79 11.63 4.05
N ILE A 170 -3.63 10.62 4.20
CA ILE A 170 -5.07 10.78 4.41
C ILE A 170 -5.51 10.07 5.69
N ASN A 171 -6.56 10.60 6.33
CA ASN A 171 -7.16 10.02 7.52
C ASN A 171 -8.18 8.92 7.19
N ALA A 172 -8.82 8.35 8.21
CA ALA A 172 -9.80 7.28 8.06
C ALA A 172 -10.99 7.66 7.18
N VAL A 173 -11.50 8.89 7.33
CA VAL A 173 -12.67 9.38 6.59
C VAL A 173 -12.37 9.47 5.09
N ASP A 174 -11.20 10.03 4.77
CA ASP A 174 -10.72 10.12 3.41
C ASP A 174 -10.36 8.74 2.84
N ALA A 175 -9.87 7.79 3.68
CA ALA A 175 -9.61 6.42 3.28
C ALA A 175 -10.90 5.65 2.94
N LEU A 176 -12.01 5.90 3.65
CA LEU A 176 -13.34 5.39 3.29
C LEU A 176 -13.81 5.97 1.95
N TYR A 177 -13.71 7.29 1.80
CA TYR A 177 -14.08 7.99 0.56
C TYR A 177 -13.28 7.47 -0.64
N GLY A 178 -11.96 7.31 -0.47
CA GLY A 178 -11.05 6.75 -1.47
C GLY A 178 -11.19 5.24 -1.70
N LYS A 179 -12.07 4.54 -0.98
CA LYS A 179 -12.30 3.08 -1.02
C LYS A 179 -11.11 2.24 -0.54
N PHE A 180 -10.17 2.83 0.19
CA PHE A 180 -9.09 2.08 0.84
C PHE A 180 -9.56 1.37 2.11
N ALA A 181 -10.55 1.92 2.80
CA ALA A 181 -11.23 1.30 3.92
C ALA A 181 -12.69 0.95 3.57
N THR A 182 -13.28 0.00 4.31
CA THR A 182 -14.68 -0.43 4.19
C THR A 182 -15.53 -0.07 5.41
N HIS A 183 -14.91 0.00 6.58
CA HIS A 183 -15.55 0.27 7.85
C HIS A 183 -14.71 1.24 8.67
N TYR A 184 -15.38 2.02 9.50
CA TYR A 184 -14.73 2.80 10.55
C TYR A 184 -15.19 2.28 11.92
N VAL A 185 -14.22 1.92 12.76
CA VAL A 185 -14.45 1.47 14.13
C VAL A 185 -13.50 2.24 15.05
N PRO A 186 -13.99 2.91 16.12
CA PRO A 186 -13.13 3.54 17.10
C PRO A 186 -12.06 2.58 17.67
N SER A 187 -10.82 3.05 17.82
CA SER A 187 -9.69 2.17 18.15
C SER A 187 -9.83 1.48 19.51
N ASP A 188 -10.51 2.11 20.45
CA ASP A 188 -10.81 1.55 21.79
C ASP A 188 -11.80 0.37 21.72
N ARG A 189 -12.58 0.23 20.62
CA ARG A 189 -13.51 -0.87 20.39
C ARG A 189 -12.90 -2.06 19.68
N LEU A 190 -11.67 -1.94 19.13
CA LEU A 190 -11.03 -3.03 18.39
C LEU A 190 -10.80 -4.30 19.23
N PRO A 191 -10.38 -4.25 20.51
CA PRO A 191 -10.27 -5.46 21.32
C PRO A 191 -11.59 -6.22 21.44
N ALA A 192 -12.67 -5.51 21.73
CA ALA A 192 -14.01 -6.09 21.82
C ALA A 192 -14.51 -6.62 20.46
N LEU A 193 -14.16 -5.97 19.35
CA LEU A 193 -14.44 -6.47 18.00
C LEU A 193 -13.73 -7.80 17.75
N VAL A 194 -12.43 -7.91 18.06
CA VAL A 194 -11.66 -9.16 17.88
C VAL A 194 -12.25 -10.27 18.75
N ASP A 195 -12.62 -9.97 20.00
CA ASP A 195 -13.27 -10.96 20.88
C ASP A 195 -14.64 -11.39 20.34
N ALA A 196 -15.44 -10.47 19.84
CA ALA A 196 -16.73 -10.80 19.23
C ALA A 196 -16.59 -11.65 17.96
N LEU A 197 -15.55 -11.41 17.15
CA LEU A 197 -15.24 -12.23 15.97
C LEU A 197 -14.75 -13.63 16.38
N ALA A 198 -13.91 -13.73 17.40
CA ALA A 198 -13.36 -15.00 17.88
C ALA A 198 -14.45 -15.92 18.48
N THR A 199 -15.45 -15.33 19.15
CA THR A 199 -16.54 -16.08 19.82
C THR A 199 -17.76 -16.34 18.93
N LEU A 200 -17.67 -16.08 17.61
CA LEU A 200 -18.76 -16.36 16.68
C LEU A 200 -19.07 -17.87 16.62
N SER A 201 -20.36 -18.20 16.72
CA SER A 201 -20.84 -19.55 16.37
C SER A 201 -20.90 -19.67 14.85
N TRP A 202 -19.79 -20.12 14.25
CA TRP A 202 -19.59 -20.17 12.82
C TRP A 202 -20.62 -21.08 12.13
N GLN A 203 -21.26 -20.58 11.10
CA GLN A 203 -22.21 -21.33 10.27
C GLN A 203 -21.59 -21.58 8.88
N ALA A 204 -21.64 -22.82 8.43
CA ALA A 204 -21.12 -23.19 7.11
C ALA A 204 -21.66 -22.28 6.00
N GLY A 205 -20.79 -21.77 5.15
CA GLY A 205 -21.12 -20.89 4.04
C GLY A 205 -21.57 -19.46 4.43
N ARG A 206 -21.61 -19.10 5.72
CA ARG A 206 -22.12 -17.80 6.19
C ARG A 206 -21.07 -16.90 6.85
N ALA A 207 -19.81 -17.30 6.85
CA ALA A 207 -18.74 -16.56 7.54
C ALA A 207 -18.73 -15.06 7.15
N ARG A 208 -18.82 -14.73 5.86
CA ARG A 208 -18.83 -13.34 5.38
C ARG A 208 -20.01 -12.56 5.96
N ALA A 209 -21.22 -13.10 5.88
CA ALA A 209 -22.42 -12.43 6.41
C ALA A 209 -22.36 -12.24 7.93
N GLN A 210 -21.78 -13.21 8.67
CA GLN A 210 -21.61 -13.11 10.12
C GLN A 210 -20.60 -12.02 10.49
N ILE A 211 -19.52 -11.87 9.70
CA ILE A 211 -18.51 -10.81 9.87
C ILE A 211 -19.13 -9.45 9.54
N ASP A 212 -19.84 -9.32 8.41
CA ASP A 212 -20.52 -8.09 8.02
C ASP A 212 -21.46 -7.62 9.13
N ALA A 213 -22.27 -8.54 9.67
CA ALA A 213 -23.18 -8.25 10.77
C ALA A 213 -22.45 -7.86 12.07
N THR A 214 -21.31 -8.48 12.35
CA THR A 214 -20.50 -8.15 13.52
C THR A 214 -19.87 -6.76 13.34
N LEU A 215 -19.23 -6.50 12.22
CA LEU A 215 -18.62 -5.20 11.92
C LEU A 215 -19.66 -4.07 11.98
N ALA A 216 -20.86 -4.27 11.47
CA ALA A 216 -21.94 -3.28 11.52
C ALA A 216 -22.33 -2.87 12.95
N ARG A 217 -22.19 -3.77 13.94
CA ARG A 217 -22.45 -3.46 15.36
C ARG A 217 -21.38 -2.58 16.00
N PHE A 218 -20.15 -2.61 15.48
CA PHE A 218 -19.01 -1.87 15.99
C PHE A 218 -18.72 -0.59 15.19
N ALA A 219 -19.11 -0.57 13.92
CA ALA A 219 -18.90 0.55 13.02
C ALA A 219 -19.69 1.79 13.46
N THR A 220 -19.12 2.94 13.22
CA THR A 220 -19.75 4.25 13.43
C THR A 220 -19.50 5.13 12.20
N ASP A 221 -20.27 6.20 12.05
CA ASP A 221 -20.07 7.21 11.03
C ASP A 221 -18.95 8.16 11.47
N PRO A 222 -17.82 8.25 10.74
CA PRO A 222 -16.73 9.18 11.08
C PRO A 222 -16.93 10.59 10.50
N GLY A 223 -18.05 10.87 9.82
CA GLY A 223 -18.37 12.16 9.23
C GLY A 223 -17.95 12.32 7.76
N ALA A 224 -17.93 13.55 7.27
CA ALA A 224 -17.69 13.87 5.86
C ALA A 224 -16.21 13.96 5.51
N SER A 225 -15.83 13.48 4.32
CA SER A 225 -14.47 13.55 3.78
C SER A 225 -14.13 14.97 3.32
N ALA A 226 -12.96 15.47 3.75
CA ALA A 226 -12.41 16.72 3.24
C ALA A 226 -12.00 16.61 1.76
N LEU A 227 -11.57 15.43 1.32
CA LEU A 227 -11.24 15.20 -0.09
C LEU A 227 -12.45 15.25 -1.00
N ALA A 228 -13.63 14.83 -0.52
CA ALA A 228 -14.87 14.93 -1.28
C ALA A 228 -15.20 16.37 -1.65
N ALA A 229 -14.91 17.33 -0.75
CA ALA A 229 -15.17 18.75 -0.99
C ALA A 229 -14.30 19.36 -2.10
N ILE A 230 -13.10 18.85 -2.30
CA ILE A 230 -12.13 19.33 -3.32
C ILE A 230 -12.05 18.41 -4.54
N GLN A 231 -12.85 17.34 -4.59
CA GLN A 231 -12.82 16.36 -5.68
C GLN A 231 -13.01 16.99 -7.08
N PRO A 232 -13.92 17.96 -7.30
CA PRO A 232 -14.07 18.59 -8.63
C PRO A 232 -12.80 19.28 -9.11
N ASP A 233 -12.05 19.91 -8.21
CA ASP A 233 -10.79 20.58 -8.55
C ASP A 233 -9.66 19.58 -8.80
N ILE A 234 -9.60 18.49 -7.98
CA ILE A 234 -8.69 17.37 -8.25
C ILE A 234 -8.96 16.81 -9.64
N ASP A 235 -10.22 16.55 -9.99
CA ASP A 235 -10.59 15.98 -11.28
C ASP A 235 -10.18 16.90 -12.45
N ARG A 236 -10.40 18.18 -12.31
CA ARG A 236 -10.03 19.20 -13.31
C ARG A 236 -8.52 19.26 -13.52
N ILE A 237 -7.74 19.31 -12.44
CA ILE A 237 -6.27 19.48 -12.48
C ILE A 237 -5.59 18.20 -12.95
N PHE A 238 -5.98 17.05 -12.38
CA PHE A 238 -5.35 15.76 -12.67
C PHE A 238 -5.93 15.05 -13.91
N ALA A 239 -6.81 15.73 -14.67
CA ALA A 239 -7.19 15.33 -16.03
C ALA A 239 -6.16 15.73 -17.09
N ALA A 240 -5.18 16.58 -16.76
CA ALA A 240 -4.14 17.02 -17.67
C ALA A 240 -3.34 15.81 -18.23
N PRO A 241 -2.87 15.90 -19.50
CA PRO A 241 -2.30 14.76 -20.22
C PRO A 241 -0.84 14.43 -19.82
N SER A 242 -0.23 15.23 -18.95
CA SER A 242 1.15 15.03 -18.51
C SER A 242 1.38 15.52 -17.08
N VAL A 243 2.43 15.02 -16.42
CA VAL A 243 2.87 15.51 -15.11
C VAL A 243 3.28 16.98 -15.18
N ASP A 244 3.92 17.39 -16.27
CA ASP A 244 4.35 18.78 -16.47
C ASP A 244 3.14 19.73 -16.48
N GLU A 245 2.06 19.34 -17.14
CA GLU A 245 0.82 20.14 -17.20
C GLU A 245 0.04 20.10 -15.87
N ILE A 246 0.05 18.97 -15.15
CA ILE A 246 -0.50 18.89 -13.78
C ILE A 246 0.23 19.88 -12.88
N LEU A 247 1.57 19.90 -12.88
CA LEU A 247 2.35 20.85 -12.09
C LEU A 247 2.05 22.30 -12.46
N ALA A 248 1.98 22.60 -13.75
CA ALA A 248 1.64 23.94 -14.21
C ALA A 248 0.22 24.37 -13.80
N ALA A 249 -0.74 23.44 -13.74
CA ALA A 249 -2.09 23.70 -13.25
C ALA A 249 -2.11 23.91 -11.73
N LEU A 250 -1.41 23.07 -10.96
CA LEU A 250 -1.28 23.22 -9.51
C LEU A 250 -0.63 24.56 -9.12
N ALA A 251 0.39 25.00 -9.86
CA ALA A 251 1.08 26.27 -9.62
C ALA A 251 0.16 27.50 -9.76
N ARG A 252 -0.90 27.40 -10.59
CA ARG A 252 -1.88 28.47 -10.82
C ARG A 252 -3.06 28.42 -9.85
N GLU A 253 -3.25 27.31 -9.15
CA GLU A 253 -4.38 27.12 -8.23
C GLU A 253 -4.07 27.79 -6.87
N PRO A 254 -4.87 28.79 -6.42
CA PRO A 254 -4.57 29.53 -5.18
C PRO A 254 -4.85 28.75 -3.89
N ALA A 255 -5.63 27.68 -3.97
CA ALA A 255 -6.04 26.89 -2.81
C ALA A 255 -4.86 26.27 -2.07
N ALA A 256 -4.96 26.20 -0.74
CA ALA A 256 -3.89 25.69 0.12
C ALA A 256 -3.51 24.24 -0.24
N TRP A 257 -4.51 23.38 -0.47
CA TRP A 257 -4.28 21.99 -0.82
C TRP A 257 -3.48 21.82 -2.13
N ALA A 258 -3.68 22.71 -3.12
CA ALA A 258 -2.97 22.66 -4.38
C ALA A 258 -1.51 23.12 -4.23
N LYS A 259 -1.26 24.11 -3.37
CA LYS A 259 0.11 24.53 -3.03
C LYS A 259 0.88 23.42 -2.33
N GLU A 260 0.23 22.70 -1.39
CA GLU A 260 0.80 21.53 -0.73
C GLU A 260 1.10 20.42 -1.74
N ALA A 261 0.14 20.12 -2.64
CA ALA A 261 0.28 19.13 -3.70
C ALA A 261 1.43 19.49 -4.64
N HIS A 262 1.50 20.74 -5.10
CA HIS A 262 2.60 21.22 -5.93
C HIS A 262 3.95 21.03 -5.25
N ALA A 263 4.10 21.49 -4.01
CA ALA A 263 5.34 21.38 -3.25
C ALA A 263 5.76 19.91 -3.02
N ALA A 264 4.80 19.01 -2.76
CA ALA A 264 5.06 17.59 -2.62
C ALA A 264 5.53 16.96 -3.93
N THR A 265 4.88 17.29 -5.05
CA THR A 265 5.22 16.75 -6.37
C THR A 265 6.59 17.27 -6.86
N VAL A 266 6.92 18.54 -6.62
CA VAL A 266 8.24 19.10 -6.98
C VAL A 266 9.39 18.44 -6.23
N ARG A 267 9.17 17.96 -4.98
CA ARG A 267 10.20 17.26 -4.21
C ARG A 267 10.38 15.79 -4.59
N ALA A 268 9.40 15.19 -5.24
CA ALA A 268 9.43 13.79 -5.63
C ALA A 268 10.43 13.51 -6.76
N SER A 269 10.84 12.25 -6.94
CA SER A 269 11.67 11.86 -8.08
C SER A 269 10.96 12.15 -9.40
N PRO A 270 11.56 12.92 -10.32
CA PRO A 270 11.00 13.19 -11.63
C PRO A 270 10.73 11.93 -12.45
N SER A 271 11.61 10.93 -12.34
CA SER A 271 11.45 9.62 -12.98
C SER A 271 10.24 8.89 -12.40
N SER A 272 10.14 8.82 -11.07
CA SER A 272 9.01 8.18 -10.38
C SER A 272 7.67 8.79 -10.74
N LEU A 273 7.59 10.12 -10.84
CA LEU A 273 6.37 10.81 -11.24
C LEU A 273 5.89 10.40 -12.63
N LYS A 274 6.78 10.38 -13.63
CA LYS A 274 6.42 10.00 -15.02
C LYS A 274 6.11 8.50 -15.13
N ILE A 275 6.83 7.64 -14.38
CA ILE A 275 6.52 6.22 -14.28
C ILE A 275 5.12 6.03 -13.69
N THR A 276 4.83 6.64 -12.53
CA THR A 276 3.54 6.54 -11.84
C THR A 276 2.38 7.04 -12.71
N PHE A 277 2.55 8.17 -13.39
CA PHE A 277 1.54 8.69 -14.30
C PHE A 277 1.16 7.68 -15.39
N ARG A 278 2.17 7.09 -16.04
CA ARG A 278 1.96 6.08 -17.08
C ARG A 278 1.44 4.75 -16.51
N GLN A 279 1.96 4.31 -15.37
CA GLN A 279 1.52 3.11 -14.66
C GLN A 279 0.02 3.15 -14.41
N LEU A 280 -0.50 4.25 -13.83
CA LEU A 280 -1.93 4.36 -13.54
C LEU A 280 -2.78 4.47 -14.81
N ALA A 281 -2.25 5.05 -15.88
CA ALA A 281 -2.95 5.06 -17.17
C ALA A 281 -3.11 3.62 -17.73
N LEU A 282 -2.07 2.79 -17.63
CA LEU A 282 -2.08 1.39 -18.06
C LEU A 282 -2.89 0.49 -17.11
N GLY A 283 -2.87 0.79 -15.81
CA GLY A 283 -3.53 0.00 -14.77
C GLY A 283 -5.06 0.00 -14.78
N ARG A 284 -5.68 0.84 -15.62
CA ARG A 284 -7.15 0.91 -15.73
C ARG A 284 -7.71 -0.41 -16.22
N GLY A 285 -8.60 -0.99 -15.42
CA GLY A 285 -9.27 -2.25 -15.75
C GLY A 285 -8.43 -3.52 -15.53
N MET A 286 -7.19 -3.40 -15.05
CA MET A 286 -6.38 -4.58 -14.69
C MET A 286 -6.98 -5.31 -13.49
N ASN A 287 -6.85 -6.64 -13.48
CA ASN A 287 -6.97 -7.44 -12.26
C ASN A 287 -5.72 -7.27 -11.38
N VAL A 288 -5.73 -7.88 -10.19
CA VAL A 288 -4.61 -7.72 -9.23
C VAL A 288 -3.33 -8.33 -9.77
N GLU A 289 -3.39 -9.51 -10.35
CA GLU A 289 -2.23 -10.23 -10.88
C GLU A 289 -1.55 -9.45 -12.00
N ALA A 290 -2.33 -8.93 -12.95
CA ALA A 290 -1.79 -8.10 -14.04
C ALA A 290 -1.15 -6.82 -13.50
N ALA A 291 -1.74 -6.19 -12.47
CA ALA A 291 -1.17 -5.04 -11.81
C ALA A 291 0.16 -5.39 -11.13
N LEU A 292 0.22 -6.48 -10.37
CA LEU A 292 1.42 -6.94 -9.69
C LEU A 292 2.52 -7.37 -10.68
N THR A 293 2.17 -8.01 -11.80
CA THR A 293 3.14 -8.33 -12.87
C THR A 293 3.75 -7.06 -13.47
N LEU A 294 2.91 -6.05 -13.78
CA LEU A 294 3.39 -4.74 -14.25
C LEU A 294 4.30 -4.08 -13.22
N GLU A 295 3.89 -4.06 -11.96
CA GLU A 295 4.64 -3.45 -10.85
C GLU A 295 5.96 -4.18 -10.61
N TYR A 296 5.97 -5.52 -10.68
CA TYR A 296 7.22 -6.28 -10.58
C TYR A 296 8.20 -5.93 -11.70
N ARG A 297 7.71 -5.78 -12.93
CA ARG A 297 8.52 -5.33 -14.06
C ARG A 297 9.14 -3.96 -13.77
N LEU A 298 8.34 -3.02 -13.30
CA LEU A 298 8.81 -1.68 -12.95
C LEU A 298 9.84 -1.72 -11.82
N THR A 299 9.63 -2.53 -10.76
CA THR A 299 10.59 -2.63 -9.65
C THR A 299 11.93 -3.16 -10.09
N GLN A 300 12.00 -4.16 -11.00
CA GLN A 300 13.28 -4.67 -11.49
C GLN A 300 14.08 -3.58 -12.22
N HIS A 301 13.43 -2.73 -13.00
CA HIS A 301 14.09 -1.59 -13.66
C HIS A 301 14.46 -0.47 -12.67
N VAL A 302 13.63 -0.20 -11.66
CA VAL A 302 13.92 0.78 -10.61
C VAL A 302 15.10 0.33 -9.74
N LEU A 303 15.21 -0.96 -9.43
CA LEU A 303 16.33 -1.52 -8.69
C LEU A 303 17.66 -1.43 -9.46
N ALA A 304 17.61 -1.38 -10.79
CA ALA A 304 18.78 -1.16 -11.63
C ALA A 304 19.17 0.32 -11.75
N ALA A 305 18.30 1.25 -11.32
CA ALA A 305 18.52 2.70 -11.33
C ALA A 305 18.98 3.21 -9.94
N ASP A 306 19.25 4.51 -9.84
CA ASP A 306 19.84 5.10 -8.62
C ASP A 306 18.81 5.79 -7.70
N ASP A 307 17.73 6.36 -8.25
CA ASP A 307 16.80 7.22 -7.50
C ASP A 307 16.19 6.53 -6.27
N PHE A 308 15.82 5.25 -6.37
CA PHE A 308 15.26 4.53 -5.23
C PHE A 308 16.26 4.42 -4.06
N PHE A 309 17.50 4.14 -4.34
CA PHE A 309 18.54 4.04 -3.30
C PHE A 309 18.91 5.41 -2.75
N GLU A 310 18.93 6.44 -3.59
CA GLU A 310 19.13 7.83 -3.16
C GLU A 310 17.98 8.29 -2.26
N GLY A 311 16.74 7.97 -2.62
CA GLY A 311 15.56 8.28 -1.79
C GLY A 311 15.62 7.60 -0.43
N ILE A 312 16.00 6.32 -0.37
CA ILE A 312 16.19 5.60 0.89
C ILE A 312 17.35 6.22 1.69
N ARG A 313 18.48 6.58 1.06
CA ARG A 313 19.57 7.28 1.72
C ARG A 313 19.05 8.53 2.41
N ALA A 314 18.39 9.40 1.65
CA ALA A 314 17.93 10.68 2.15
C ALA A 314 16.88 10.56 3.27
N ALA A 315 15.92 9.62 3.14
CA ALA A 315 14.82 9.49 4.09
C ALA A 315 15.16 8.66 5.34
N LEU A 316 15.97 7.59 5.22
CA LEU A 316 16.11 6.58 6.27
C LEU A 316 17.54 6.37 6.76
N VAL A 317 18.56 6.65 5.94
CA VAL A 317 19.97 6.47 6.29
C VAL A 317 20.53 7.75 6.89
N ASP A 318 20.68 8.79 6.06
CA ASP A 318 21.24 10.08 6.46
C ASP A 318 20.20 10.97 7.12
N LYS A 319 18.89 10.78 6.78
CA LYS A 319 17.74 11.52 7.30
C LYS A 319 17.83 13.04 7.06
N ASP A 320 18.54 13.42 6.00
CA ASP A 320 18.66 14.81 5.54
C ASP A 320 17.43 15.29 4.77
N ASN A 321 16.57 14.36 4.29
CA ASN A 321 15.38 14.61 3.48
C ASN A 321 15.69 15.47 2.23
N ALA A 322 16.92 15.38 1.72
CA ALA A 322 17.43 16.12 0.58
C ALA A 322 17.97 15.16 -0.51
N PRO A 323 17.10 14.41 -1.19
CA PRO A 323 17.51 13.49 -2.22
C PRO A 323 18.04 14.25 -3.45
N ARG A 324 19.06 13.67 -4.11
CA ARG A 324 19.71 14.18 -5.31
C ARG A 324 19.28 13.33 -6.50
N TRP A 325 18.08 13.62 -7.01
CA TRP A 325 17.48 12.86 -8.12
C TRP A 325 18.29 12.94 -9.41
N ARG A 326 18.24 11.89 -10.22
CA ARG A 326 18.89 11.81 -11.53
C ARG A 326 17.95 11.15 -12.55
N PRO A 327 17.39 11.97 -13.50
CA PRO A 327 17.55 13.42 -13.66
C PRO A 327 16.86 14.22 -12.54
N ASP A 328 17.33 15.45 -12.31
CA ASP A 328 16.90 16.36 -11.24
C ASP A 328 15.61 17.14 -11.55
N ASN A 329 15.11 17.00 -12.78
CA ASN A 329 13.89 17.70 -13.23
C ASN A 329 13.12 16.86 -14.28
N LEU A 330 11.84 17.21 -14.49
CA LEU A 330 10.97 16.48 -15.43
C LEU A 330 11.45 16.55 -16.89
N ALA A 331 12.03 17.67 -17.33
CA ALA A 331 12.49 17.83 -18.70
C ALA A 331 13.63 16.83 -19.04
N GLY A 332 14.45 16.47 -18.05
CA GLY A 332 15.49 15.46 -18.19
C GLY A 332 14.97 14.03 -18.31
N VAL A 333 13.72 13.75 -17.93
CA VAL A 333 13.09 12.42 -18.04
C VAL A 333 12.46 12.27 -19.41
N THR A 334 13.20 11.66 -20.37
CA THR A 334 12.72 11.47 -21.72
C THR A 334 11.67 10.38 -21.83
N LYS A 335 10.83 10.43 -22.89
CA LYS A 335 9.88 9.35 -23.19
C LYS A 335 10.59 7.99 -23.32
N LYS A 336 11.76 7.95 -24.00
CA LYS A 336 12.55 6.73 -24.16
C LYS A 336 13.00 6.14 -22.82
N ALA A 337 13.41 6.99 -21.86
CA ALA A 337 13.78 6.54 -20.52
C ALA A 337 12.58 5.91 -19.79
N VAL A 338 11.41 6.57 -19.85
CA VAL A 338 10.17 6.01 -19.27
C VAL A 338 9.79 4.69 -19.95
N ASP A 339 9.86 4.60 -21.30
CA ASP A 339 9.56 3.37 -22.03
C ASP A 339 10.45 2.21 -21.56
N GLY A 340 11.71 2.49 -21.21
CA GLY A 340 12.65 1.50 -20.68
C GLY A 340 12.18 0.82 -19.40
N TYR A 341 11.55 1.56 -18.46
CA TYR A 341 11.01 0.97 -17.23
C TYR A 341 9.86 -0.02 -17.47
N PHE A 342 9.16 0.12 -18.59
CA PHE A 342 8.05 -0.76 -18.98
C PHE A 342 8.48 -1.90 -19.91
N ALA A 343 9.77 -2.02 -20.22
CA ALA A 343 10.28 -3.08 -21.09
C ALA A 343 10.07 -4.46 -20.45
N PRO A 344 9.59 -5.46 -21.21
CA PRO A 344 9.37 -6.81 -20.69
C PRO A 344 10.64 -7.44 -20.12
N LEU A 345 10.50 -8.23 -19.06
CA LEU A 345 11.60 -8.98 -18.42
C LEU A 345 11.80 -10.37 -19.07
N GLY A 346 11.00 -10.73 -20.06
CA GLY A 346 11.06 -12.05 -20.71
C GLY A 346 10.77 -13.19 -19.72
N ALA A 347 11.68 -14.14 -19.61
CA ALA A 347 11.51 -15.29 -18.70
C ALA A 347 11.55 -14.93 -17.21
N HIS A 348 11.89 -13.69 -16.87
CA HIS A 348 11.98 -13.21 -15.46
C HIS A 348 10.73 -12.48 -14.99
N GLU A 349 9.67 -12.42 -15.83
CA GLU A 349 8.38 -11.85 -15.40
C GLU A 349 7.83 -12.57 -14.16
N LEU A 350 7.09 -11.83 -13.34
CA LEU A 350 6.35 -12.43 -12.24
C LEU A 350 5.09 -13.10 -12.79
N THR A 351 4.95 -14.38 -12.47
CA THR A 351 3.76 -15.18 -12.78
C THR A 351 3.10 -15.65 -11.50
N PHE A 352 1.81 -15.90 -11.55
CA PHE A 352 1.00 -16.40 -10.44
C PHE A 352 0.31 -17.69 -10.88
N ASP A 353 0.74 -18.79 -10.32
CA ASP A 353 0.15 -20.12 -10.52
C ASP A 353 -1.18 -20.28 -9.77
#